data_30cd746b85ce9a1a7fbbb635f737ead7
#
_entry.id   30cd746b85ce9a1a7fbbb635f737ead7
#
_cell.length_a   1.000
_cell.length_b   1.000
_cell.length_c   1.000
_cell.angle_alpha   90.00
_cell.angle_beta   90.00
_cell.angle_gamma   90.00
#
_symmetry.space_group_name_H-M   'P 1'
#
loop_
_entity.id
_entity.type
_entity.pdbx_description
1 polymer ?
#
loop_
_entity_poly.entity_id
_entity_poly.type
_entity_poly.pdbx_seq_one_letter_code
_entity_poly.pdbx_strand_id
1 'polypeptide(L)'
;MINYSIIIPHRNIPKLLQRCLDYIPYRDDVQIIVVDDNSDPQVVDFDNFPGMNIPNVEVYFTKEGKGAGYARNVGIEHVKGKWVFFADADDYFSKAFLSTIDTLKESKHDLIYFGSRCVDAITKEIHERDRKYTELMKEALAGNEDKYKYTAYVPFAKMIRSDLIRNNSILFDETVVANDMMGSIRMAYCSKSTGFDERCIYIRDRKSTV
;
A
#
# COMPACT_ATOMS: atom_id res chain seq x y z
N MET A 1 19.05 -5.38 8.89
CA MET A 1 18.05 -6.36 8.38
C MET A 1 16.78 -5.58 8.07
N ILE A 2 16.20 -5.77 6.89
CA ILE A 2 14.97 -5.08 6.48
C ILE A 2 13.77 -5.73 7.14
N ASN A 3 12.99 -4.95 7.88
CA ASN A 3 11.74 -5.41 8.50
C ASN A 3 10.52 -5.14 7.62
N TYR A 4 10.51 -4.01 6.92
CA TYR A 4 9.35 -3.53 6.19
C TYR A 4 9.73 -3.21 4.73
N SER A 5 8.95 -3.69 3.78
CA SER A 5 9.01 -3.29 2.37
C SER A 5 7.72 -2.62 1.99
N ILE A 6 7.80 -1.44 1.37
CA ILE A 6 6.66 -0.65 0.92
C ILE A 6 6.71 -0.60 -0.60
N ILE A 7 5.68 -1.09 -1.29
CA ILE A 7 5.60 -1.13 -2.75
C ILE A 7 4.65 -0.02 -3.21
N ILE A 8 5.15 0.82 -4.13
CA ILE A 8 4.43 1.99 -4.65
C ILE A 8 4.42 1.94 -6.18
N PRO A 9 3.32 1.53 -6.83
CA PRO A 9 3.16 1.67 -8.27
C PRO A 9 3.02 3.15 -8.63
N HIS A 10 3.69 3.57 -9.70
CA HIS A 10 3.66 4.94 -10.19
C HIS A 10 3.39 4.99 -11.69
N ARG A 11 2.65 6.02 -12.14
CA ARG A 11 2.56 6.38 -13.55
C ARG A 11 2.12 7.84 -13.70
N ASN A 12 2.93 8.68 -14.37
CA ASN A 12 2.62 10.06 -14.76
C ASN A 12 2.24 11.04 -13.63
N ILE A 13 2.56 10.76 -12.37
CA ILE A 13 2.21 11.60 -11.21
C ILE A 13 3.42 11.89 -10.29
N PRO A 14 4.57 12.38 -10.81
CA PRO A 14 5.82 12.48 -10.03
C PRO A 14 5.68 13.36 -8.79
N LYS A 15 4.89 14.44 -8.84
CA LYS A 15 4.67 15.33 -7.68
C LYS A 15 3.91 14.65 -6.54
N LEU A 16 2.95 13.78 -6.88
CA LEU A 16 2.20 13.03 -5.86
C LEU A 16 3.06 11.89 -5.28
N LEU A 17 3.85 11.22 -6.13
CA LEU A 17 4.83 10.24 -5.67
C LEU A 17 5.82 10.88 -4.68
N GLN A 18 6.40 12.06 -5.01
CA GLN A 18 7.30 12.75 -4.08
C GLN A 18 6.62 13.02 -2.74
N ARG A 19 5.37 13.52 -2.76
CA ARG A 19 4.59 13.71 -1.53
C ARG A 19 4.40 12.39 -0.77
N CYS A 20 4.07 11.30 -1.44
CA CYS A 20 3.94 9.99 -0.78
C CYS A 20 5.23 9.60 -0.07
N LEU A 21 6.38 9.75 -0.73
CA LEU A 21 7.70 9.47 -0.18
C LEU A 21 8.04 10.37 1.02
N ASP A 22 7.69 11.66 0.99
CA ASP A 22 7.94 12.61 2.08
C ASP A 22 7.22 12.24 3.39
N TYR A 23 6.14 11.44 3.30
CA TYR A 23 5.42 10.94 4.47
C TYR A 23 5.96 9.59 5.00
N ILE A 24 7.01 9.05 4.40
CA ILE A 24 7.67 7.84 4.89
C ILE A 24 9.05 8.23 5.44
N PRO A 25 9.20 8.40 6.76
CA PRO A 25 10.49 8.78 7.34
C PRO A 25 11.58 7.75 7.01
N TYR A 26 12.78 8.24 6.73
CA TYR A 26 13.95 7.37 6.52
C TYR A 26 14.23 6.49 7.73
N ARG A 27 14.42 5.19 7.47
CA ARG A 27 14.86 4.20 8.46
C ARG A 27 15.63 3.08 7.76
N ASP A 28 16.70 2.60 8.39
CA ASP A 28 17.56 1.54 7.83
C ASP A 28 16.87 0.18 7.69
N ASP A 29 15.76 -0.04 8.39
CA ASP A 29 14.98 -1.28 8.34
C ASP A 29 13.72 -1.17 7.46
N VAL A 30 13.55 -0.06 6.75
CA VAL A 30 12.47 0.18 5.79
C VAL A 30 13.04 0.23 4.37
N GLN A 31 12.56 -0.62 3.50
CA GLN A 31 12.78 -0.60 2.06
C GLN A 31 11.56 0.01 1.38
N ILE A 32 11.77 0.93 0.46
CA ILE A 32 10.71 1.48 -0.40
C ILE A 32 11.01 1.06 -1.83
N ILE A 33 10.04 0.43 -2.49
CA ILE A 33 10.13 -0.07 -3.86
C ILE A 33 9.14 0.72 -4.70
N VAL A 34 9.66 1.64 -5.51
CA VAL A 34 8.85 2.39 -6.49
C VAL A 34 8.94 1.70 -7.83
N VAL A 35 7.81 1.40 -8.44
CA VAL A 35 7.76 0.81 -9.78
C VAL A 35 7.01 1.75 -10.70
N ASP A 36 7.74 2.34 -11.65
CA ASP A 36 7.18 3.18 -12.70
C ASP A 36 6.66 2.32 -13.85
N ASP A 37 5.37 2.42 -14.13
CA ASP A 37 4.70 1.65 -15.17
C ASP A 37 4.68 2.37 -16.50
N ASN A 38 5.88 2.59 -17.07
CA ASN A 38 6.08 3.22 -18.37
C ASN A 38 5.43 4.61 -18.46
N SER A 39 5.88 5.53 -17.61
CA SER A 39 5.45 6.93 -17.66
C SER A 39 5.90 7.64 -18.94
N ASP A 40 5.12 8.66 -19.34
CA ASP A 40 5.43 9.52 -20.47
C ASP A 40 6.62 10.42 -20.14
N PRO A 41 7.71 10.44 -20.94
CA PRO A 41 8.86 11.30 -20.73
C PRO A 41 8.55 12.81 -20.90
N GLN A 42 7.39 13.17 -21.45
CA GLN A 42 6.94 14.56 -21.47
C GLN A 42 6.33 15.00 -20.13
N VAL A 43 5.98 14.04 -19.25
CA VAL A 43 5.35 14.27 -17.94
C VAL A 43 6.33 14.02 -16.79
N VAL A 44 7.25 13.08 -16.98
CA VAL A 44 8.18 12.62 -15.94
C VAL A 44 9.62 12.91 -16.36
N ASP A 45 10.34 13.62 -15.51
CA ASP A 45 11.80 13.79 -15.62
C ASP A 45 12.48 12.54 -15.04
N PHE A 46 13.01 11.70 -15.91
CA PHE A 46 13.67 10.46 -15.50
C PHE A 46 15.08 10.68 -14.94
N ASP A 47 15.71 11.82 -15.23
CA ASP A 47 17.03 12.17 -14.67
C ASP A 47 16.90 12.64 -13.21
N ASN A 48 15.74 13.20 -12.84
CA ASN A 48 15.40 13.64 -11.48
C ASN A 48 14.15 12.95 -10.94
N PHE A 49 14.02 11.65 -11.19
CA PHE A 49 12.86 10.89 -10.78
C PHE A 49 12.74 10.82 -9.24
N PRO A 50 11.52 10.99 -8.66
CA PRO A 50 11.33 10.95 -7.21
C PRO A 50 11.83 9.63 -6.60
N GLY A 51 12.62 9.74 -5.55
CA GLY A 51 13.15 8.58 -4.82
C GLY A 51 14.57 8.15 -5.22
N MET A 52 15.09 8.51 -6.42
CA MET A 52 16.41 8.04 -6.89
C MET A 52 17.56 8.42 -5.96
N ASN A 53 17.45 9.54 -5.24
CA ASN A 53 18.48 10.03 -4.32
C ASN A 53 18.17 9.74 -2.84
N ILE A 54 17.18 8.89 -2.54
CA ILE A 54 16.81 8.51 -1.18
C ILE A 54 17.39 7.12 -0.89
N PRO A 55 18.26 6.95 0.12
CA PRO A 55 19.07 5.73 0.29
C PRO A 55 18.29 4.42 0.45
N ASN A 56 17.06 4.46 0.98
CA ASN A 56 16.23 3.28 1.18
C ASN A 56 15.14 3.12 0.12
N VAL A 57 15.20 3.89 -0.98
CA VAL A 57 14.28 3.81 -2.12
C VAL A 57 14.97 3.11 -3.28
N GLU A 58 14.35 2.09 -3.79
CA GLU A 58 14.73 1.37 -5.02
C GLU A 58 13.68 1.70 -6.09
N VAL A 59 14.15 2.23 -7.24
CA VAL A 59 13.27 2.61 -8.35
C VAL A 59 13.44 1.64 -9.50
N TYR A 60 12.35 1.09 -10.00
CA TYR A 60 12.29 0.18 -11.13
C TYR A 60 11.43 0.79 -12.24
N PHE A 61 11.93 0.78 -13.46
CA PHE A 61 11.23 1.29 -14.65
C PHE A 61 10.80 0.11 -15.52
N THR A 62 9.49 -0.02 -15.75
CA THR A 62 8.97 -1.00 -16.72
C THR A 62 8.81 -0.36 -18.10
N LYS A 63 8.67 -1.18 -19.13
CA LYS A 63 8.48 -0.72 -20.52
C LYS A 63 7.09 -1.05 -21.07
N GLU A 64 6.33 -1.85 -20.33
CA GLU A 64 5.10 -2.46 -20.82
C GLU A 64 3.86 -1.57 -20.63
N GLY A 65 3.78 -0.83 -19.54
CA GLY A 65 2.61 0.00 -19.24
C GLY A 65 1.34 -0.81 -18.99
N LYS A 66 1.44 -1.91 -18.21
CA LYS A 66 0.34 -2.86 -17.97
C LYS A 66 -0.56 -2.51 -16.78
N GLY A 67 -0.31 -1.40 -16.11
CA GLY A 67 -1.11 -0.90 -15.01
C GLY A 67 -0.56 -1.24 -13.61
N ALA A 68 -1.26 -0.71 -12.59
CA ALA A 68 -0.79 -0.77 -11.21
C ALA A 68 -0.66 -2.20 -10.66
N GLY A 69 -1.48 -3.14 -11.14
CA GLY A 69 -1.37 -4.56 -10.76
C GLY A 69 -0.03 -5.15 -11.18
N TYR A 70 0.36 -4.95 -12.43
CA TYR A 70 1.65 -5.36 -12.95
C TYR A 70 2.80 -4.70 -12.17
N ALA A 71 2.74 -3.40 -11.97
CA ALA A 71 3.78 -2.69 -11.22
C ALA A 71 3.93 -3.21 -9.78
N ARG A 72 2.81 -3.57 -9.10
CA ARG A 72 2.87 -4.22 -7.78
C ARG A 72 3.52 -5.60 -7.87
N ASN A 73 3.23 -6.38 -8.91
CA ASN A 73 3.83 -7.70 -9.12
C ASN A 73 5.35 -7.60 -9.29
N VAL A 74 5.83 -6.66 -10.12
CA VAL A 74 7.27 -6.35 -10.23
C VAL A 74 7.86 -5.98 -8.86
N GLY A 75 7.17 -5.12 -8.09
CA GLY A 75 7.62 -4.74 -6.75
C GLY A 75 7.72 -5.93 -5.79
N ILE A 76 6.81 -6.90 -5.86
CA ILE A 76 6.82 -8.12 -5.03
C ILE A 76 8.11 -8.93 -5.23
N GLU A 77 8.66 -8.99 -6.43
CA GLU A 77 9.89 -9.71 -6.73
C GLU A 77 11.12 -9.16 -5.99
N HIS A 78 11.10 -7.87 -5.63
CA HIS A 78 12.19 -7.16 -4.98
C HIS A 78 12.05 -7.04 -3.44
N VAL A 79 11.01 -7.61 -2.84
CA VAL A 79 10.75 -7.55 -1.41
C VAL A 79 11.85 -8.22 -0.60
N LYS A 80 12.44 -7.48 0.36
CA LYS A 80 13.45 -7.94 1.32
C LYS A 80 12.91 -8.01 2.75
N GLY A 81 11.86 -7.25 3.04
CA GLY A 81 11.28 -7.13 4.38
C GLY A 81 10.50 -8.36 4.82
N LYS A 82 10.45 -8.55 6.15
CA LYS A 82 9.56 -9.52 6.82
C LYS A 82 8.08 -9.19 6.55
N TRP A 83 7.77 -7.89 6.48
CA TRP A 83 6.44 -7.35 6.29
C TRP A 83 6.38 -6.52 5.01
N VAL A 84 5.26 -6.62 4.31
CA VAL A 84 4.98 -5.91 3.06
C VAL A 84 3.79 -4.98 3.25
N PHE A 85 3.92 -3.78 2.69
CA PHE A 85 2.85 -2.79 2.56
C PHE A 85 2.71 -2.40 1.09
N PHE A 86 1.51 -2.10 0.68
CA PHE A 86 1.23 -1.45 -0.60
C PHE A 86 0.70 -0.05 -0.35
N ALA A 87 1.11 0.89 -1.16
CA ALA A 87 0.60 2.25 -1.16
C ALA A 87 0.40 2.74 -2.60
N ASP A 88 -0.61 3.55 -2.84
CA ASP A 88 -0.80 4.21 -4.13
C ASP A 88 -0.02 5.54 -4.14
N ALA A 89 0.60 5.89 -5.26
CA ALA A 89 1.50 7.05 -5.36
C ALA A 89 0.78 8.41 -5.15
N ASP A 90 -0.55 8.45 -5.26
CA ASP A 90 -1.37 9.64 -5.00
C ASP A 90 -1.91 9.73 -3.56
N ASP A 91 -1.61 8.75 -2.71
CA ASP A 91 -1.97 8.69 -1.31
C ASP A 91 -0.74 8.97 -0.40
N TYR A 92 -0.89 8.84 0.92
CA TYR A 92 0.22 8.97 1.87
C TYR A 92 -0.04 8.27 3.21
N PHE A 93 1.04 7.98 3.94
CA PHE A 93 0.95 7.40 5.28
C PHE A 93 0.66 8.45 6.34
N SER A 94 0.00 8.05 7.42
CA SER A 94 -0.17 8.93 8.59
C SER A 94 1.15 9.12 9.34
N LYS A 95 1.27 10.20 10.11
CA LYS A 95 2.46 10.44 10.95
C LYS A 95 2.70 9.32 11.98
N ALA A 96 1.65 8.59 12.36
CA ALA A 96 1.74 7.48 13.30
C ALA A 96 2.11 6.14 12.64
N PHE A 97 2.30 6.09 11.33
CA PHE A 97 2.52 4.85 10.58
C PHE A 97 3.62 3.99 11.21
N LEU A 98 4.86 4.45 11.20
CA LEU A 98 6.00 3.65 11.67
C LEU A 98 5.88 3.26 13.15
N SER A 99 5.49 4.19 14.02
CA SER A 99 5.30 3.88 15.44
C SER A 99 4.18 2.87 15.70
N THR A 100 3.13 2.88 14.87
CA THR A 100 2.04 1.90 14.96
C THR A 100 2.50 0.52 14.56
N ILE A 101 3.13 0.37 13.39
CA ILE A 101 3.55 -0.95 12.89
C ILE A 101 4.66 -1.58 13.74
N ASP A 102 5.51 -0.77 14.37
CA ASP A 102 6.55 -1.25 15.28
C ASP A 102 5.98 -1.99 16.49
N THR A 103 4.81 -1.60 16.99
CA THR A 103 4.14 -2.33 18.09
C THR A 103 3.72 -3.75 17.70
N LEU A 104 3.62 -4.03 16.40
CA LEU A 104 3.17 -5.30 15.83
C LEU A 104 4.28 -6.05 15.06
N LYS A 105 5.52 -5.55 15.11
CA LYS A 105 6.66 -6.12 14.39
C LYS A 105 6.86 -7.62 14.63
N GLU A 106 6.66 -8.07 15.87
CA GLU A 106 6.79 -9.48 16.26
C GLU A 106 5.44 -10.22 16.31
N SER A 107 4.41 -9.65 15.71
CA SER A 107 3.10 -10.29 15.61
C SER A 107 3.21 -11.67 14.94
N LYS A 108 2.39 -12.60 15.39
CA LYS A 108 2.24 -13.94 14.80
C LYS A 108 1.18 -14.00 13.69
N HIS A 109 0.45 -12.91 13.47
CA HIS A 109 -0.50 -12.86 12.37
C HIS A 109 0.19 -12.89 11.01
N ASP A 110 -0.47 -13.44 10.01
CA ASP A 110 -0.01 -13.43 8.62
C ASP A 110 -0.40 -12.13 7.91
N LEU A 111 -1.53 -11.56 8.33
CA LEU A 111 -2.14 -10.38 7.76
C LEU A 111 -2.78 -9.55 8.86
N ILE A 112 -2.45 -8.25 8.90
CA ILE A 112 -3.04 -7.31 9.86
C ILE A 112 -3.67 -6.16 9.08
N TYR A 113 -4.93 -5.89 9.36
CA TYR A 113 -5.68 -4.77 8.79
C TYR A 113 -5.63 -3.56 9.73
N PHE A 114 -5.45 -2.39 9.15
CA PHE A 114 -5.42 -1.12 9.89
C PHE A 114 -6.54 -0.18 9.46
N GLY A 115 -6.78 0.81 10.30
CA GLY A 115 -7.61 1.95 9.93
C GLY A 115 -6.98 2.75 8.78
N SER A 116 -7.82 3.26 7.90
CA SER A 116 -7.45 4.24 6.88
C SER A 116 -8.45 5.39 6.92
N ARG A 117 -8.07 6.56 6.41
CA ARG A 117 -8.98 7.68 6.20
C ARG A 117 -9.01 8.10 4.75
N CYS A 118 -10.18 8.55 4.31
CA CYS A 118 -10.35 9.20 3.03
C CYS A 118 -10.61 10.68 3.27
N VAL A 119 -9.75 11.54 2.74
CA VAL A 119 -9.88 12.99 2.87
C VAL A 119 -10.06 13.63 1.49
N ASP A 120 -10.78 14.73 1.46
CA ASP A 120 -10.84 15.56 0.26
C ASP A 120 -9.49 16.26 0.05
N ALA A 121 -8.97 16.25 -1.17
CA ALA A 121 -7.66 16.79 -1.50
C ALA A 121 -7.56 18.31 -1.25
N ILE A 122 -8.66 19.03 -1.35
CA ILE A 122 -8.73 20.50 -1.24
C ILE A 122 -9.14 20.91 0.17
N THR A 123 -10.32 20.44 0.63
CA THR A 123 -10.91 20.87 1.93
C THR A 123 -10.29 20.17 3.12
N LYS A 124 -9.62 19.00 2.89
CA LYS A 124 -9.09 18.09 3.93
C LYS A 124 -10.17 17.54 4.85
N GLU A 125 -11.43 17.67 4.51
CA GLU A 125 -12.54 17.06 5.25
C GLU A 125 -12.60 15.55 5.04
N ILE A 126 -13.10 14.84 6.05
CA ILE A 126 -13.27 13.38 5.98
C ILE A 126 -14.41 13.05 5.03
N HIS A 127 -14.14 12.22 4.03
CA HIS A 127 -15.11 11.80 3.03
C HIS A 127 -16.07 10.72 3.57
N GLU A 128 -17.32 10.70 3.10
CA GLU A 128 -18.34 9.71 3.51
C GLU A 128 -17.91 8.24 3.34
N ARG A 129 -17.08 7.94 2.34
CA ARG A 129 -16.51 6.59 2.14
C ARG A 129 -15.71 6.10 3.35
N ASP A 130 -15.20 6.98 4.18
CA ASP A 130 -14.48 6.64 5.40
C ASP A 130 -15.37 5.92 6.41
N ARG A 131 -16.62 6.34 6.52
CA ARG A 131 -17.60 5.78 7.47
C ARG A 131 -17.77 4.28 7.26
N LYS A 132 -17.88 3.82 6.01
CA LYS A 132 -18.04 2.39 5.69
C LYS A 132 -16.87 1.55 6.21
N TYR A 133 -15.63 1.98 5.98
CA TYR A 133 -14.45 1.23 6.44
C TYR A 133 -14.29 1.26 7.96
N THR A 134 -14.65 2.37 8.58
CA THR A 134 -14.66 2.50 10.05
C THR A 134 -15.69 1.55 10.68
N GLU A 135 -16.89 1.44 10.12
CA GLU A 135 -17.92 0.51 10.60
C GLU A 135 -17.50 -0.96 10.40
N LEU A 136 -16.97 -1.31 9.23
CA LEU A 136 -16.43 -2.64 8.98
C LEU A 136 -15.31 -3.01 9.96
N MET A 137 -14.42 -2.07 10.30
CA MET A 137 -13.37 -2.29 11.29
C MET A 137 -13.94 -2.58 12.67
N LYS A 138 -14.94 -1.83 13.11
CA LYS A 138 -15.64 -2.08 14.39
C LYS A 138 -16.29 -3.45 14.43
N GLU A 139 -16.94 -3.86 13.33
CA GLU A 139 -17.55 -5.20 13.24
C GLU A 139 -16.47 -6.31 13.29
N ALA A 140 -15.34 -6.11 12.63
CA ALA A 140 -14.23 -7.07 12.66
C ALA A 140 -13.63 -7.22 14.07
N LEU A 141 -13.42 -6.09 14.77
CA LEU A 141 -12.96 -6.09 16.17
C LEU A 141 -13.97 -6.74 17.13
N ALA A 142 -15.26 -6.74 16.78
CA ALA A 142 -16.32 -7.45 17.51
C ALA A 142 -16.43 -8.94 17.12
N GLY A 143 -15.54 -9.47 16.25
CA GLY A 143 -15.48 -10.88 15.86
C GLY A 143 -16.09 -11.22 14.50
N ASN A 144 -16.67 -10.25 13.77
CA ASN A 144 -17.19 -10.46 12.41
C ASN A 144 -16.12 -10.09 11.36
N GLU A 145 -15.02 -10.83 11.34
CA GLU A 145 -13.84 -10.55 10.51
C GLU A 145 -14.10 -10.73 9.01
N ASP A 146 -14.85 -11.75 8.61
CA ASP A 146 -15.02 -12.14 7.21
C ASP A 146 -15.67 -11.04 6.38
N LYS A 147 -16.58 -10.29 6.97
CA LYS A 147 -17.20 -9.16 6.31
C LYS A 147 -16.16 -8.09 5.91
N TYR A 148 -15.20 -7.79 6.78
CA TYR A 148 -14.09 -6.87 6.46
C TYR A 148 -13.16 -7.48 5.39
N LYS A 149 -12.68 -8.69 5.62
CA LYS A 149 -11.72 -9.39 4.75
C LYS A 149 -12.14 -9.42 3.29
N TYR A 150 -13.41 -9.70 3.04
CA TYR A 150 -13.95 -9.89 1.69
C TYR A 150 -14.74 -8.69 1.15
N THR A 151 -14.81 -7.59 1.89
CA THR A 151 -15.41 -6.33 1.44
C THR A 151 -14.36 -5.23 1.25
N ALA A 152 -13.33 -5.19 2.12
CA ALA A 152 -12.22 -4.24 2.05
C ALA A 152 -11.07 -4.80 1.19
N TYR A 153 -11.34 -5.07 -0.08
CA TYR A 153 -10.40 -5.65 -1.04
C TYR A 153 -9.43 -4.63 -1.65
N VAL A 154 -9.03 -3.63 -0.88
CA VAL A 154 -7.99 -2.65 -1.25
C VAL A 154 -6.60 -3.16 -0.86
N PRO A 155 -5.52 -2.77 -1.55
CA PRO A 155 -4.18 -3.26 -1.25
C PRO A 155 -3.54 -2.57 -0.04
N PHE A 156 -3.91 -1.32 0.23
CA PHE A 156 -3.33 -0.47 1.28
C PHE A 156 -3.89 -0.75 2.69
N ALA A 157 -3.33 -0.08 3.70
CA ALA A 157 -3.68 -0.21 5.12
C ALA A 157 -3.65 -1.67 5.61
N LYS A 158 -2.69 -2.44 5.13
CA LYS A 158 -2.43 -3.83 5.49
C LYS A 158 -0.95 -4.04 5.77
N MET A 159 -0.64 -4.82 6.79
CA MET A 159 0.70 -5.33 7.10
C MET A 159 0.69 -6.82 6.82
N ILE A 160 1.42 -7.25 5.79
CA ILE A 160 1.31 -8.56 5.17
C ILE A 160 2.64 -9.30 5.34
N ARG A 161 2.63 -10.52 5.84
CA ARG A 161 3.86 -11.34 5.88
C ARG A 161 4.34 -11.60 4.46
N SER A 162 5.61 -11.32 4.19
CA SER A 162 6.19 -11.61 2.88
C SER A 162 6.08 -13.10 2.51
N ASP A 163 6.16 -13.98 3.51
CA ASP A 163 6.00 -15.42 3.32
C ASP A 163 4.57 -15.80 2.90
N LEU A 164 3.55 -15.07 3.36
CA LEU A 164 2.17 -15.29 2.89
C LEU A 164 2.07 -15.09 1.39
N ILE A 165 2.67 -14.01 0.88
CA ILE A 165 2.67 -13.70 -0.56
C ILE A 165 3.47 -14.76 -1.34
N ARG A 166 4.70 -15.05 -0.92
CA ARG A 166 5.62 -15.96 -1.61
C ARG A 166 5.11 -17.40 -1.64
N ASN A 167 4.73 -17.94 -0.49
CA ASN A 167 4.34 -19.35 -0.36
C ASN A 167 3.03 -19.68 -1.09
N ASN A 168 2.18 -18.68 -1.34
CA ASN A 168 0.91 -18.86 -2.04
C ASN A 168 0.93 -18.26 -3.44
N SER A 169 2.08 -17.78 -3.94
CA SER A 169 2.24 -17.16 -5.26
C SER A 169 1.17 -16.09 -5.53
N ILE A 170 0.93 -15.23 -4.53
CA ILE A 170 -0.12 -14.20 -4.63
C ILE A 170 0.35 -13.07 -5.53
N LEU A 171 -0.39 -12.83 -6.61
CA LEU A 171 -0.18 -11.76 -7.55
C LEU A 171 -1.45 -10.94 -7.71
N PHE A 172 -1.29 -9.70 -8.15
CA PHE A 172 -2.36 -8.81 -8.58
C PHE A 172 -2.74 -9.07 -10.03
N ASP A 173 -3.98 -8.79 -10.38
CA ASP A 173 -4.41 -8.92 -11.77
C ASP A 173 -3.83 -7.76 -12.61
N GLU A 174 -3.35 -8.08 -13.82
CA GLU A 174 -2.78 -7.10 -14.76
C GLU A 174 -3.89 -6.52 -15.66
N THR A 175 -4.90 -5.94 -15.01
CA THR A 175 -6.07 -5.35 -15.65
C THR A 175 -6.12 -3.84 -15.44
N VAL A 176 -6.83 -3.12 -16.33
CA VAL A 176 -6.96 -1.66 -16.23
C VAL A 176 -7.83 -1.25 -15.02
N VAL A 177 -8.81 -2.07 -14.66
CA VAL A 177 -9.77 -1.80 -13.57
C VAL A 177 -9.78 -2.97 -12.61
N ALA A 178 -9.98 -2.69 -11.32
CA ALA A 178 -10.09 -3.70 -10.24
C ALA A 178 -8.87 -4.65 -10.14
N ASN A 179 -7.69 -4.17 -10.54
CA ASN A 179 -6.45 -4.95 -10.52
C ASN A 179 -6.00 -5.35 -9.09
N ASP A 180 -6.53 -4.71 -8.07
CA ASP A 180 -6.22 -4.89 -6.66
C ASP A 180 -7.13 -5.90 -5.95
N MET A 181 -8.30 -6.18 -6.50
CA MET A 181 -9.35 -6.96 -5.83
C MET A 181 -8.91 -8.40 -5.57
N MET A 182 -8.56 -9.14 -6.61
CA MET A 182 -8.24 -10.56 -6.46
C MET A 182 -6.98 -10.81 -5.66
N GLY A 183 -5.94 -9.98 -5.83
CA GLY A 183 -4.74 -10.05 -4.99
C GLY A 183 -5.07 -9.87 -3.50
N SER A 184 -5.89 -8.88 -3.16
CA SER A 184 -6.33 -8.62 -1.79
C SER A 184 -7.19 -9.74 -1.22
N ILE A 185 -8.11 -10.31 -2.00
CA ILE A 185 -8.95 -11.45 -1.59
C ILE A 185 -8.10 -12.71 -1.37
N ARG A 186 -7.13 -12.99 -2.24
CA ARG A 186 -6.20 -14.12 -2.10
C ARG A 186 -5.37 -14.02 -0.82
N MET A 187 -4.88 -12.81 -0.47
CA MET A 187 -4.18 -12.56 0.79
C MET A 187 -5.08 -12.91 1.99
N ALA A 188 -6.34 -12.47 1.98
CA ALA A 188 -7.30 -12.77 3.03
C ALA A 188 -7.61 -14.29 3.12
N TYR A 189 -7.83 -14.95 1.99
CA TYR A 189 -8.18 -16.36 1.91
C TYR A 189 -7.02 -17.29 2.33
N CYS A 190 -5.79 -16.96 1.93
CA CYS A 190 -4.61 -17.77 2.25
C CYS A 190 -4.07 -17.51 3.66
N SER A 191 -4.48 -16.42 4.31
CA SER A 191 -4.05 -16.10 5.67
C SER A 191 -4.64 -17.09 6.68
N LYS A 192 -3.78 -17.67 7.50
CA LYS A 192 -4.18 -18.56 8.61
C LYS A 192 -4.51 -17.82 9.90
N SER A 193 -4.00 -16.60 10.02
CA SER A 193 -4.22 -15.77 11.19
C SER A 193 -4.27 -14.30 10.78
N THR A 194 -5.39 -13.64 11.08
CA THR A 194 -5.62 -12.23 10.81
C THR A 194 -5.69 -11.41 12.09
N GLY A 195 -5.20 -10.18 12.04
CA GLY A 195 -5.34 -9.20 13.11
C GLY A 195 -6.03 -7.94 12.60
N PHE A 196 -6.60 -7.19 13.51
CA PHE A 196 -7.28 -5.92 13.24
C PHE A 196 -6.83 -4.86 14.24
N ASP A 197 -6.52 -3.67 13.72
CA ASP A 197 -6.07 -2.51 14.50
C ASP A 197 -6.76 -1.26 13.95
N GLU A 198 -7.54 -0.58 14.77
CA GLU A 198 -8.30 0.60 14.33
C GLU A 198 -7.44 1.84 14.12
N ARG A 199 -6.16 1.82 14.55
CA ARG A 199 -5.25 2.97 14.35
C ARG A 199 -5.08 3.28 12.87
N CYS A 200 -5.27 4.55 12.51
CA CYS A 200 -5.16 5.02 11.14
C CYS A 200 -3.69 5.15 10.73
N ILE A 201 -3.25 4.31 9.80
CA ILE A 201 -1.89 4.37 9.24
C ILE A 201 -1.84 4.93 7.81
N TYR A 202 -2.97 5.05 7.12
CA TYR A 202 -3.02 5.37 5.70
C TYR A 202 -4.08 6.41 5.38
N ILE A 203 -3.74 7.38 4.54
CA ILE A 203 -4.61 8.48 4.13
C ILE A 203 -4.79 8.44 2.62
N ARG A 204 -6.02 8.21 2.18
CA ARG A 204 -6.43 8.33 0.78
C ARG A 204 -6.75 9.78 0.46
N ASP A 205 -6.02 10.37 -0.47
CA ASP A 205 -6.20 11.76 -0.87
C ASP A 205 -7.08 11.82 -2.12
N ARG A 206 -8.38 11.97 -1.91
CA ARG A 206 -9.33 11.99 -3.01
C ARG A 206 -9.29 13.32 -3.74
N LYS A 207 -8.91 13.29 -5.01
CA LYS A 207 -9.19 14.43 -5.91
C LYS A 207 -10.70 14.55 -6.01
N SER A 208 -11.22 15.74 -5.64
CA SER A 208 -12.60 16.08 -6.00
C SER A 208 -12.72 15.92 -7.52
N THR A 209 -13.56 15.01 -7.96
CA THR A 209 -14.01 14.99 -9.35
C THR A 209 -14.74 16.31 -9.59
N VAL A 210 -14.06 17.24 -10.24
CA VAL A 210 -14.70 18.39 -10.89
C VAL A 210 -15.36 17.88 -12.16
#